data_5fb6d14e21a791f0d97782d9baeceb99
#
_entry.id   5fb6d14e21a791f0d97782d9baeceb99
#
_cell.length_a   1.000
_cell.length_b   1.000
_cell.length_c   1.000
_cell.angle_alpha   90.00
_cell.angle_beta   90.00
_cell.angle_gamma   90.00
#
_symmetry.space_group_name_H-M   'P 1'
#
loop_
_entity.id
_entity.type
_entity.pdbx_description
1 polymer ?
#
loop_
_entity_poly.entity_id
_entity_poly.type
_entity_poly.pdbx_seq_one_letter_code
_entity_poly.pdbx_strand_id
1 'polypeptide(L)'
;MLIAAILGLGYWIFNQIQVNVSYQEEFEAREMVVKSHLEDIKKVAKFHSERDAERKFFSTWDEFDTYVQNAKYFDTVEIYDTNSLEYPELEAKAKAKDPNWENYTVEVVTVRESVLGHIKSDEDIKNLRYVPYSNGKEFQLTTVIDENGTHLFRCHAPYSYFIDTDKYQTQFWNLIEDKFDYFVKNEEPSEKMRNIHRDGLMKALELVPSQREEGKMVPKYYIGAKNPIALDVEFFGLTIGGLEKRSLDDNWSDKRAK
;
A
#
# COMPACT_ATOMS: atom_id res chain seq x y z
N MET A 1 -34.85 -1.87 -40.92
CA MET A 1 -34.96 -1.41 -39.48
C MET A 1 -34.40 -2.47 -38.53
N LEU A 2 -34.90 -3.72 -38.51
CA LEU A 2 -34.49 -4.77 -37.56
C LEU A 2 -32.97 -5.10 -37.60
N ILE A 3 -32.39 -5.26 -38.79
CA ILE A 3 -30.96 -5.56 -38.99
C ILE A 3 -30.06 -4.44 -38.44
N ALA A 4 -30.40 -3.20 -38.67
CA ALA A 4 -29.65 -2.06 -38.12
C ALA A 4 -29.72 -2.02 -36.59
N ALA A 5 -30.86 -2.38 -36.00
CA ALA A 5 -30.98 -2.46 -34.53
C ALA A 5 -30.14 -3.59 -33.94
N ILE A 6 -30.11 -4.77 -34.62
CA ILE A 6 -29.28 -5.92 -34.18
C ILE A 6 -27.78 -5.57 -34.27
N LEU A 7 -27.35 -4.95 -35.36
CA LEU A 7 -25.94 -4.54 -35.52
C LEU A 7 -25.56 -3.46 -34.48
N GLY A 8 -26.44 -2.50 -34.23
CA GLY A 8 -26.22 -1.46 -33.21
C GLY A 8 -26.13 -2.06 -31.80
N LEU A 9 -27.00 -3.01 -31.46
CA LEU A 9 -26.95 -3.71 -30.18
C LEU A 9 -25.70 -4.55 -30.04
N GLY A 10 -25.31 -5.28 -31.09
CA GLY A 10 -24.09 -6.08 -31.12
C GLY A 10 -22.84 -5.22 -30.93
N TYR A 11 -22.77 -4.08 -31.62
CA TYR A 11 -21.67 -3.12 -31.44
C TYR A 11 -21.63 -2.53 -30.02
N TRP A 12 -22.80 -2.19 -29.46
CA TRP A 12 -22.89 -1.66 -28.11
C TRP A 12 -22.42 -2.69 -27.06
N ILE A 13 -22.87 -3.94 -27.17
CA ILE A 13 -22.43 -5.02 -26.26
C ILE A 13 -20.91 -5.25 -26.38
N PHE A 14 -20.40 -5.32 -27.60
CA PHE A 14 -18.97 -5.48 -27.86
C PHE A 14 -18.16 -4.35 -27.20
N ASN A 15 -18.60 -3.11 -27.36
CA ASN A 15 -17.92 -1.95 -26.78
C ASN A 15 -17.94 -2.00 -25.22
N GLN A 16 -19.04 -2.41 -24.61
CA GLN A 16 -19.12 -2.59 -23.14
C GLN A 16 -18.15 -3.66 -22.63
N ILE A 17 -18.03 -4.77 -23.36
CA ILE A 17 -17.06 -5.84 -23.01
C ILE A 17 -15.64 -5.30 -23.13
N GLN A 18 -15.31 -4.60 -24.21
CA GLN A 18 -13.97 -4.04 -24.42
C GLN A 18 -13.57 -3.05 -23.32
N VAL A 19 -14.47 -2.17 -22.90
CA VAL A 19 -14.22 -1.21 -21.81
C VAL A 19 -13.93 -1.95 -20.50
N ASN A 20 -14.69 -2.99 -20.16
CA ASN A 20 -14.48 -3.75 -18.95
C ASN A 20 -13.14 -4.52 -18.97
N VAL A 21 -12.80 -5.14 -20.11
CA VAL A 21 -11.51 -5.85 -20.27
C VAL A 21 -10.35 -4.86 -20.13
N SER A 22 -10.41 -3.73 -20.85
CA SER A 22 -9.36 -2.70 -20.78
C SER A 22 -9.21 -2.11 -19.37
N TYR A 23 -10.33 -1.93 -18.66
CA TYR A 23 -10.28 -1.50 -17.25
C TYR A 23 -9.55 -2.51 -16.39
N GLN A 24 -9.90 -3.79 -16.51
CA GLN A 24 -9.32 -4.82 -15.66
C GLN A 24 -7.83 -4.99 -15.90
N GLU A 25 -7.39 -5.01 -17.16
CA GLU A 25 -5.97 -5.08 -17.51
C GLU A 25 -5.18 -3.87 -16.98
N GLU A 26 -5.71 -2.66 -17.17
CA GLU A 26 -5.07 -1.43 -16.70
C GLU A 26 -5.08 -1.34 -15.17
N PHE A 27 -6.16 -1.73 -14.52
CA PHE A 27 -6.28 -1.75 -13.06
C PHE A 27 -5.28 -2.72 -12.44
N GLU A 28 -5.23 -3.98 -12.90
CA GLU A 28 -4.32 -5.01 -12.39
C GLU A 28 -2.84 -4.59 -12.58
N ALA A 29 -2.49 -4.03 -13.75
CA ALA A 29 -1.14 -3.55 -14.01
C ALA A 29 -0.75 -2.41 -13.07
N ARG A 30 -1.61 -1.42 -12.88
CA ARG A 30 -1.36 -0.28 -11.97
C ARG A 30 -1.34 -0.72 -10.51
N GLU A 31 -2.27 -1.57 -10.12
CA GLU A 31 -2.35 -2.12 -8.76
C GLU A 31 -1.07 -2.87 -8.39
N MET A 32 -0.52 -3.66 -9.30
CA MET A 32 0.74 -4.39 -9.10
C MET A 32 1.91 -3.43 -8.81
N VAL A 33 2.02 -2.34 -9.55
CA VAL A 33 3.09 -1.36 -9.34
C VAL A 33 2.91 -0.63 -8.01
N VAL A 34 1.69 -0.24 -7.65
CA VAL A 34 1.40 0.41 -6.37
C VAL A 34 1.68 -0.53 -5.19
N LYS A 35 1.32 -1.81 -5.30
CA LYS A 35 1.65 -2.84 -4.30
C LYS A 35 3.16 -2.99 -4.12
N SER A 36 3.93 -2.99 -5.22
CA SER A 36 5.39 -3.07 -5.14
C SER A 36 5.99 -1.90 -4.36
N HIS A 37 5.52 -0.66 -4.60
CA HIS A 37 5.97 0.50 -3.82
C HIS A 37 5.59 0.39 -2.33
N LEU A 38 4.37 -0.04 -2.03
CA LEU A 38 3.93 -0.25 -0.65
C LEU A 38 4.76 -1.35 0.05
N GLU A 39 5.11 -2.43 -0.64
CA GLU A 39 6.00 -3.47 -0.10
C GLU A 39 7.40 -2.95 0.21
N ASP A 40 7.94 -2.06 -0.61
CA ASP A 40 9.24 -1.44 -0.36
C ASP A 40 9.17 -0.48 0.83
N ILE A 41 8.10 0.33 0.94
CA ILE A 41 7.85 1.17 2.11
C ILE A 41 7.70 0.31 3.37
N LYS A 42 6.98 -0.81 3.30
CA LYS A 42 6.81 -1.77 4.39
C LYS A 42 8.14 -2.34 4.88
N LYS A 43 9.03 -2.75 3.96
CA LYS A 43 10.36 -3.26 4.30
C LYS A 43 11.17 -2.24 5.07
N VAL A 44 11.21 -0.99 4.58
CA VAL A 44 11.93 0.11 5.24
C VAL A 44 11.32 0.44 6.60
N ALA A 45 9.99 0.55 6.70
CA ALA A 45 9.30 0.83 7.95
C ALA A 45 9.54 -0.26 9.00
N LYS A 46 9.52 -1.53 8.59
CA LYS A 46 9.84 -2.67 9.44
C LYS A 46 11.28 -2.57 9.95
N PHE A 47 12.22 -2.41 9.03
CA PHE A 47 13.64 -2.34 9.33
C PHE A 47 13.98 -1.20 10.29
N HIS A 48 13.37 -0.02 10.09
CA HIS A 48 13.51 1.13 10.98
C HIS A 48 12.97 0.82 12.37
N SER A 49 11.71 0.37 12.46
CA SER A 49 11.04 0.16 13.73
C SER A 49 11.64 -0.97 14.58
N GLU A 50 12.33 -1.94 13.97
CA GLU A 50 13.05 -3.00 14.69
C GLU A 50 14.36 -2.52 15.32
N ARG A 51 14.94 -1.42 14.80
CA ARG A 51 16.22 -0.85 15.24
C ARG A 51 16.08 0.43 16.05
N ASP A 52 14.93 1.06 16.03
CA ASP A 52 14.62 2.21 16.87
C ASP A 52 14.35 1.74 18.31
N ALA A 53 14.98 2.41 19.31
CA ALA A 53 14.88 2.03 20.73
C ALA A 53 13.43 2.11 21.27
N GLU A 54 12.63 3.03 20.75
CA GLU A 54 11.23 3.22 21.10
C GLU A 54 10.30 2.53 20.08
N ARG A 55 10.88 1.83 19.11
CA ARG A 55 10.15 1.15 18.03
C ARG A 55 9.24 2.07 17.24
N LYS A 56 9.67 3.29 17.01
CA LYS A 56 8.94 4.30 16.23
C LYS A 56 8.89 3.93 14.74
N PHE A 57 7.90 4.49 14.08
CA PHE A 57 7.82 4.55 12.62
C PHE A 57 8.07 5.99 12.16
N PHE A 58 8.27 6.18 10.86
CA PHE A 58 8.40 7.50 10.26
C PHE A 58 7.10 8.29 10.41
N SER A 59 7.21 9.54 10.80
CA SER A 59 6.07 10.47 10.89
C SER A 59 5.87 11.26 9.61
N THR A 60 6.94 11.42 8.83
CA THR A 60 6.95 12.21 7.60
C THR A 60 7.74 11.51 6.49
N TRP A 61 7.47 11.88 5.25
CA TRP A 61 8.23 11.40 4.09
C TRP A 61 9.68 11.89 4.11
N ASP A 62 9.94 13.07 4.63
CA ASP A 62 11.30 13.59 4.72
C ASP A 62 12.16 12.81 5.73
N GLU A 63 11.58 12.32 6.82
CA GLU A 63 12.23 11.36 7.72
C GLU A 63 12.53 10.05 7.02
N PHE A 64 11.56 9.51 6.29
CA PHE A 64 11.73 8.30 5.49
C PHE A 64 12.87 8.43 4.48
N ASP A 65 12.83 9.48 3.65
CA ASP A 65 13.84 9.74 2.63
C ASP A 65 15.24 9.89 3.24
N THR A 66 15.34 10.67 4.31
CA THR A 66 16.60 10.90 5.04
C THR A 66 17.16 9.59 5.60
N TYR A 67 16.28 8.76 6.17
CA TYR A 67 16.69 7.47 6.73
C TYR A 67 17.21 6.53 5.64
N VAL A 68 16.46 6.35 4.55
CA VAL A 68 16.87 5.45 3.46
C VAL A 68 18.19 5.88 2.83
N GLN A 69 18.41 7.18 2.68
CA GLN A 69 19.62 7.71 2.03
C GLN A 69 20.86 7.66 2.93
N ASN A 70 20.69 7.89 4.23
CA ASN A 70 21.83 8.18 5.12
C ASN A 70 22.06 7.12 6.20
N ALA A 71 21.05 6.34 6.57
CA ALA A 71 21.22 5.39 7.66
C ALA A 71 22.14 4.25 7.28
N LYS A 72 23.06 3.98 8.18
CA LYS A 72 24.04 2.89 8.07
C LYS A 72 23.94 1.98 9.28
N TYR A 73 24.23 0.74 9.08
CA TYR A 73 24.28 -0.23 10.17
C TYR A 73 25.44 -1.20 9.94
N PHE A 74 25.79 -1.91 11.00
CA PHE A 74 26.79 -2.94 10.95
C PHE A 74 26.11 -4.26 10.61
N ASP A 75 26.58 -4.90 9.54
CA ASP A 75 26.16 -6.23 9.16
C ASP A 75 27.30 -7.21 9.35
N THR A 76 26.98 -8.43 9.77
CA THR A 76 27.95 -9.48 10.01
C THR A 76 27.91 -10.43 8.83
N VAL A 77 29.01 -10.49 8.09
CA VAL A 77 29.14 -11.32 6.90
C VAL A 77 30.09 -12.47 7.19
N GLU A 78 29.68 -13.70 6.88
CA GLU A 78 30.57 -14.87 6.96
C GLU A 78 31.70 -14.75 5.94
N ILE A 79 32.93 -15.01 6.41
CA ILE A 79 34.12 -14.96 5.57
C ILE A 79 34.18 -16.21 4.68
N TYR A 80 33.83 -17.36 5.25
CA TYR A 80 33.80 -18.64 4.56
C TYR A 80 32.45 -19.32 4.78
N ASP A 81 31.93 -19.96 3.73
CA ASP A 81 30.72 -20.78 3.83
C ASP A 81 30.93 -21.97 4.78
N THR A 82 30.26 -21.95 5.92
CA THR A 82 30.32 -22.99 6.96
C THR A 82 29.81 -24.35 6.47
N ASN A 83 29.04 -24.40 5.39
CA ASN A 83 28.57 -25.65 4.78
C ASN A 83 29.52 -26.22 3.73
N SER A 84 30.61 -25.51 3.40
CA SER A 84 31.60 -25.99 2.47
C SER A 84 32.42 -27.12 3.05
N LEU A 85 32.73 -28.13 2.24
CA LEU A 85 33.65 -29.22 2.61
C LEU A 85 35.06 -28.74 2.96
N GLU A 86 35.46 -27.59 2.45
CA GLU A 86 36.78 -26.98 2.68
C GLU A 86 36.82 -26.15 3.96
N TYR A 87 35.67 -25.85 4.57
CA TYR A 87 35.58 -24.98 5.75
C TYR A 87 36.49 -25.40 6.90
N PRO A 88 36.55 -26.69 7.31
CA PRO A 88 37.40 -27.10 8.42
C PRO A 88 38.90 -26.80 8.19
N GLU A 89 39.38 -26.93 6.95
CA GLU A 89 40.78 -26.61 6.63
C GLU A 89 41.03 -25.10 6.62
N LEU A 90 40.07 -24.31 6.11
CA LEU A 90 40.15 -22.85 6.07
C LEU A 90 40.14 -22.28 7.48
N GLU A 91 39.22 -22.77 8.34
CA GLU A 91 39.13 -22.41 9.75
C GLU A 91 40.44 -22.73 10.50
N ALA A 92 40.98 -23.93 10.32
CA ALA A 92 42.21 -24.31 10.97
C ALA A 92 43.40 -23.43 10.53
N LYS A 93 43.46 -23.07 9.24
CA LYS A 93 44.50 -22.16 8.71
C LYS A 93 44.32 -20.73 9.24
N ALA A 94 43.08 -20.25 9.40
CA ALA A 94 42.81 -18.93 9.93
C ALA A 94 43.15 -18.84 11.42
N LYS A 95 42.72 -19.81 12.24
CA LYS A 95 43.03 -19.90 13.68
C LYS A 95 44.48 -20.12 13.98
N ALA A 96 45.24 -20.76 13.08
CA ALA A 96 46.70 -20.89 13.21
C ALA A 96 47.42 -19.53 13.06
N LYS A 97 46.82 -18.56 12.37
CA LYS A 97 47.36 -17.20 12.22
C LYS A 97 46.87 -16.26 13.33
N ASP A 98 45.59 -16.40 13.71
CA ASP A 98 44.96 -15.64 14.77
C ASP A 98 44.11 -16.59 15.62
N PRO A 99 44.52 -16.92 16.86
CA PRO A 99 43.78 -17.82 17.74
C PRO A 99 42.35 -17.28 18.10
N ASN A 100 42.12 -15.98 17.99
CA ASN A 100 40.84 -15.36 18.24
C ASN A 100 40.03 -15.13 16.97
N TRP A 101 40.48 -15.69 15.85
CA TRP A 101 39.76 -15.53 14.60
C TRP A 101 38.34 -16.12 14.67
N GLU A 102 37.38 -15.35 14.22
CA GLU A 102 36.00 -15.73 14.05
C GLU A 102 35.60 -15.67 12.56
N ASN A 103 34.70 -16.56 12.13
CA ASN A 103 34.30 -16.70 10.73
C ASN A 103 33.35 -15.59 10.27
N TYR A 104 33.56 -14.38 10.73
CA TYR A 104 32.80 -13.25 10.26
C TYR A 104 33.63 -11.98 10.18
N THR A 105 33.19 -11.08 9.34
CA THR A 105 33.62 -9.69 9.31
C THR A 105 32.43 -8.77 9.50
N VAL A 106 32.69 -7.58 10.03
CA VAL A 106 31.65 -6.56 10.19
C VAL A 106 31.79 -5.55 9.06
N GLU A 107 30.76 -5.45 8.24
CA GLU A 107 30.69 -4.49 7.16
C GLU A 107 29.71 -3.37 7.51
N VAL A 108 29.99 -2.16 7.03
CA VAL A 108 29.06 -1.03 7.13
C VAL A 108 28.22 -1.01 5.88
N VAL A 109 26.93 -1.30 6.03
CA VAL A 109 25.97 -1.37 4.93
C VAL A 109 24.95 -0.24 5.07
N THR A 110 24.51 0.32 3.97
CA THR A 110 23.42 1.30 3.97
C THR A 110 22.07 0.60 3.96
N VAL A 111 21.03 1.25 4.52
CA VAL A 111 19.65 0.76 4.46
C VAL A 111 19.22 0.54 3.01
N ARG A 112 19.58 1.46 2.12
CA ARG A 112 19.32 1.33 0.69
C ARG A 112 19.84 0.02 0.10
N GLU A 113 21.11 -0.30 0.35
CA GLU A 113 21.72 -1.51 -0.21
C GLU A 113 21.09 -2.78 0.34
N SER A 114 20.82 -2.82 1.63
CA SER A 114 20.30 -4.00 2.31
C SER A 114 18.80 -4.22 2.08
N VAL A 115 17.99 -3.17 2.15
CA VAL A 115 16.53 -3.29 2.14
C VAL A 115 15.94 -3.05 0.76
N LEU A 116 16.55 -2.12 0.00
CA LEU A 116 16.09 -1.66 -1.31
C LEU A 116 17.14 -1.88 -2.40
N GLY A 117 17.91 -2.97 -2.35
CA GLY A 117 19.03 -3.24 -3.26
C GLY A 117 18.69 -3.22 -4.76
N HIS A 118 17.42 -3.35 -5.11
CA HIS A 118 16.92 -3.20 -6.48
C HIS A 118 16.78 -1.74 -6.92
N ILE A 119 16.70 -0.78 -5.98
CA ILE A 119 16.59 0.65 -6.26
C ILE A 119 17.98 1.26 -6.40
N LYS A 120 18.30 1.77 -7.58
CA LYS A 120 19.67 2.20 -7.92
C LYS A 120 19.90 3.70 -7.76
N SER A 121 18.89 4.54 -7.89
CA SER A 121 19.04 5.99 -7.87
C SER A 121 18.40 6.64 -6.65
N ASP A 122 18.91 7.82 -6.25
CA ASP A 122 18.31 8.62 -5.18
C ASP A 122 16.96 9.21 -5.60
N GLU A 123 16.76 9.39 -6.90
CA GLU A 123 15.48 9.83 -7.45
C GLU A 123 14.40 8.77 -7.30
N ASP A 124 14.74 7.49 -7.53
CA ASP A 124 13.81 6.38 -7.32
C ASP A 124 13.40 6.25 -5.87
N ILE A 125 14.32 6.50 -4.92
CA ILE A 125 14.01 6.52 -3.49
C ILE A 125 12.98 7.62 -3.18
N LYS A 126 13.23 8.85 -3.65
CA LYS A 126 12.29 9.97 -3.48
C LYS A 126 10.95 9.71 -4.14
N ASN A 127 10.93 8.95 -5.22
CA ASN A 127 9.70 8.58 -5.93
C ASN A 127 8.87 7.55 -5.16
N LEU A 128 9.45 6.81 -4.18
CA LEU A 128 8.68 5.89 -3.35
C LEU A 128 7.56 6.57 -2.54
N ARG A 129 7.69 7.86 -2.24
CA ARG A 129 6.65 8.62 -1.53
C ARG A 129 5.41 8.88 -2.39
N TYR A 130 5.55 8.84 -3.72
CA TYR A 130 4.46 9.15 -4.63
C TYR A 130 3.73 7.89 -5.09
N VAL A 131 2.41 7.94 -5.07
CA VAL A 131 1.59 6.86 -5.64
C VAL A 131 1.80 6.83 -7.16
N PRO A 132 2.24 5.72 -7.73
CA PRO A 132 2.36 5.58 -9.18
C PRO A 132 1.05 5.94 -9.90
N TYR A 133 1.15 6.59 -11.05
CA TYR A 133 0.01 7.03 -11.87
C TYR A 133 -0.89 8.12 -11.27
N SER A 134 -0.51 8.70 -10.13
CA SER A 134 -1.34 9.65 -9.38
C SER A 134 -1.14 11.12 -9.74
N ASN A 135 -0.29 11.43 -10.73
CA ASN A 135 0.14 12.80 -11.03
C ASN A 135 0.79 13.51 -9.83
N GLY A 136 1.60 12.78 -9.05
CA GLY A 136 2.40 13.32 -7.96
C GLY A 136 1.69 13.40 -6.61
N LYS A 137 0.59 12.70 -6.42
CA LYS A 137 0.00 12.53 -5.08
C LYS A 137 0.85 11.59 -4.23
N GLU A 138 1.07 11.96 -2.99
CA GLU A 138 1.82 11.13 -2.04
C GLU A 138 0.94 10.04 -1.44
N PHE A 139 1.55 8.91 -1.06
CA PHE A 139 0.90 7.96 -0.18
C PHE A 139 0.50 8.64 1.13
N GLN A 140 -0.68 8.33 1.62
CA GLN A 140 -1.16 8.87 2.90
C GLN A 140 -0.45 8.13 4.05
N LEU A 141 0.53 8.79 4.65
CA LEU A 141 1.28 8.29 5.79
C LEU A 141 0.61 8.75 7.08
N THR A 142 0.30 7.82 7.97
CA THR A 142 -0.31 8.12 9.28
C THR A 142 0.40 7.35 10.37
N THR A 143 0.85 8.05 11.40
CA THR A 143 1.41 7.46 12.62
C THR A 143 0.66 7.99 13.83
N VAL A 144 0.37 7.11 14.77
CA VAL A 144 -0.28 7.48 16.03
C VAL A 144 0.38 6.70 17.18
N ILE A 145 0.24 7.21 18.39
CA ILE A 145 0.62 6.49 19.61
C ILE A 145 -0.67 6.10 20.30
N ASP A 146 -0.84 4.82 20.59
CA ASP A 146 -2.02 4.33 21.31
C ASP A 146 -1.95 4.64 22.81
N GLU A 147 -2.98 4.28 23.54
CA GLU A 147 -3.10 4.51 24.99
C GLU A 147 -2.03 3.77 25.81
N ASN A 148 -1.40 2.75 25.23
CA ASN A 148 -0.33 1.96 25.84
C ASN A 148 1.06 2.48 25.47
N GLY A 149 1.17 3.58 24.73
CA GLY A 149 2.43 4.11 24.24
C GLY A 149 2.99 3.37 23.01
N THR A 150 2.19 2.52 22.36
CA THR A 150 2.62 1.77 21.19
C THR A 150 2.53 2.65 19.94
N HIS A 151 3.63 2.72 19.18
CA HIS A 151 3.63 3.39 17.89
C HIS A 151 2.93 2.54 16.84
N LEU A 152 1.89 3.10 16.24
CA LEU A 152 1.10 2.51 15.16
C LEU A 152 1.40 3.24 13.85
N PHE A 153 1.29 2.51 12.75
CA PHE A 153 1.68 2.98 11.42
C PHE A 153 0.65 2.52 10.38
N ARG A 154 0.30 3.41 9.47
CA ARG A 154 -0.47 3.10 8.28
C ARG A 154 0.06 3.90 7.10
N CYS A 155 0.29 3.22 5.99
CA CYS A 155 0.54 3.84 4.70
C CYS A 155 -0.54 3.38 3.72
N HIS A 156 -1.21 4.32 3.07
CA HIS A 156 -2.42 4.10 2.29
C HIS A 156 -2.35 4.75 0.92
N ALA A 157 -2.80 4.03 -0.10
CA ALA A 157 -2.97 4.50 -1.48
C ALA A 157 -4.44 4.40 -1.89
N PRO A 158 -5.20 5.50 -1.91
CA PRO A 158 -6.57 5.49 -2.42
C PRO A 158 -6.67 4.96 -3.85
N TYR A 159 -7.69 4.16 -4.15
CA TYR A 159 -7.95 3.71 -5.53
C TYR A 159 -8.13 4.88 -6.49
N SER A 160 -8.73 5.99 -6.03
CA SER A 160 -8.91 7.21 -6.80
C SER A 160 -7.61 7.92 -7.20
N TYR A 161 -6.46 7.51 -6.64
CA TYR A 161 -5.17 8.10 -6.98
C TYR A 161 -4.54 7.46 -8.21
N PHE A 162 -4.78 6.18 -8.46
CA PHE A 162 -4.13 5.46 -9.55
C PHE A 162 -5.09 4.83 -10.58
N ILE A 163 -6.42 4.93 -10.35
CA ILE A 163 -7.42 4.60 -11.37
C ILE A 163 -7.79 5.88 -12.12
N ASP A 164 -7.87 5.80 -13.44
CA ASP A 164 -8.42 6.87 -14.25
C ASP A 164 -9.96 6.92 -14.09
N THR A 165 -10.40 7.70 -13.10
CA THR A 165 -11.81 7.81 -12.74
C THR A 165 -12.66 8.52 -13.81
N ASP A 166 -12.04 9.33 -14.68
CA ASP A 166 -12.74 9.99 -15.78
C ASP A 166 -13.03 8.99 -16.91
N LYS A 167 -12.05 8.14 -17.21
CA LYS A 167 -12.16 7.11 -18.25
C LYS A 167 -13.03 5.93 -17.82
N TYR A 168 -12.95 5.52 -16.56
CA TYR A 168 -13.56 4.30 -16.02
C TYR A 168 -14.55 4.58 -14.88
N GLN A 169 -15.35 5.62 -15.00
CA GLN A 169 -16.25 6.07 -13.93
C GLN A 169 -17.16 4.95 -13.39
N THR A 170 -17.81 4.20 -14.28
CA THR A 170 -18.73 3.12 -13.89
C THR A 170 -18.00 2.00 -13.15
N GLN A 171 -16.85 1.56 -13.66
CA GLN A 171 -16.05 0.48 -13.10
C GLN A 171 -15.47 0.88 -11.74
N PHE A 172 -15.01 2.14 -11.63
CA PHE A 172 -14.53 2.68 -10.37
C PHE A 172 -15.61 2.67 -9.29
N TRP A 173 -16.81 3.13 -9.60
CA TRP A 173 -17.91 3.12 -8.64
C TRP A 173 -18.34 1.71 -8.26
N ASN A 174 -18.37 0.76 -9.19
CA ASN A 174 -18.65 -0.64 -8.89
C ASN A 174 -17.60 -1.21 -7.93
N LEU A 175 -16.31 -0.90 -8.15
CA LEU A 175 -15.23 -1.30 -7.24
C LEU A 175 -15.46 -0.73 -5.83
N ILE A 176 -15.79 0.55 -5.71
CA ILE A 176 -16.04 1.18 -4.42
C ILE A 176 -17.26 0.57 -3.72
N GLU A 177 -18.33 0.28 -4.45
CA GLU A 177 -19.51 -0.40 -3.91
C GLU A 177 -19.19 -1.81 -3.40
N ASP A 178 -18.44 -2.60 -4.15
CA ASP A 178 -18.02 -3.95 -3.75
C ASP A 178 -17.16 -3.92 -2.48
N LYS A 179 -16.22 -2.96 -2.40
CA LYS A 179 -15.38 -2.79 -1.21
C LYS A 179 -16.18 -2.33 0.00
N PHE A 180 -17.13 -1.44 -0.19
CA PHE A 180 -18.03 -0.98 0.87
C PHE A 180 -18.92 -2.12 1.38
N ASP A 181 -19.48 -2.92 0.48
CA ASP A 181 -20.30 -4.09 0.83
C ASP A 181 -19.52 -5.12 1.63
N TYR A 182 -18.29 -5.42 1.19
CA TYR A 182 -17.40 -6.31 1.90
C TYR A 182 -17.12 -5.80 3.32
N PHE A 183 -16.82 -4.52 3.45
CA PHE A 183 -16.55 -3.88 4.72
C PHE A 183 -17.74 -3.97 5.68
N VAL A 184 -18.95 -3.60 5.22
CA VAL A 184 -20.17 -3.65 6.04
C VAL A 184 -20.54 -5.06 6.48
N LYS A 185 -20.26 -6.08 5.66
CA LYS A 185 -20.64 -7.46 5.95
C LYS A 185 -19.64 -8.21 6.83
N ASN A 186 -18.35 -7.91 6.69
CA ASN A 186 -17.30 -8.76 7.24
C ASN A 186 -16.51 -8.12 8.38
N GLU A 187 -16.56 -6.83 8.51
CA GLU A 187 -15.94 -6.14 9.63
C GLU A 187 -17.03 -5.71 10.60
N GLU A 188 -17.11 -6.36 11.78
CA GLU A 188 -17.68 -5.68 12.94
C GLU A 188 -16.73 -4.52 13.25
N PRO A 189 -17.05 -3.28 12.83
CA PRO A 189 -16.13 -2.18 13.04
C PRO A 189 -15.98 -1.99 14.54
N SER A 190 -14.75 -1.93 15.01
CA SER A 190 -14.47 -1.49 16.37
C SER A 190 -15.16 -0.15 16.62
N GLU A 191 -15.49 0.17 17.86
CA GLU A 191 -16.17 1.42 18.20
C GLU A 191 -15.39 2.64 17.67
N LYS A 192 -14.06 2.54 17.61
CA LYS A 192 -13.14 3.55 17.09
C LYS A 192 -13.22 3.67 15.56
N MET A 193 -13.35 2.55 14.84
CA MET A 193 -13.59 2.56 13.38
C MET A 193 -15.00 3.06 13.06
N ARG A 194 -16.01 2.71 13.85
CA ARG A 194 -17.36 3.26 13.71
C ARG A 194 -17.35 4.79 13.84
N ASN A 195 -16.53 5.32 14.73
CA ASN A 195 -16.42 6.77 14.92
C ASN A 195 -15.66 7.44 13.77
N ILE A 196 -14.58 6.84 13.25
CA ILE A 196 -13.85 7.33 12.08
C ILE A 196 -14.74 7.27 10.83
N HIS A 197 -15.50 6.18 10.64
CA HIS A 197 -16.48 6.08 9.57
C HIS A 197 -17.62 7.06 9.74
N ARG A 198 -18.12 7.20 10.96
CA ARG A 198 -19.18 8.15 11.27
C ARG A 198 -18.74 9.57 10.98
N ASP A 199 -17.50 9.94 11.32
CA ASP A 199 -16.95 11.29 11.07
C ASP A 199 -16.63 11.50 9.57
N GLY A 200 -16.10 10.48 8.90
CA GLY A 200 -15.94 10.48 7.44
C GLY A 200 -17.26 10.51 6.69
N LEU A 201 -18.24 9.72 7.12
CA LEU A 201 -19.60 9.73 6.64
C LEU A 201 -20.30 11.07 6.92
N MET A 202 -20.08 11.67 8.08
CA MET A 202 -20.69 12.98 8.43
C MET A 202 -20.07 14.13 7.64
N LYS A 203 -18.74 14.15 7.43
CA LYS A 203 -18.10 15.12 6.53
C LYS A 203 -18.58 14.97 5.10
N ALA A 204 -18.80 13.76 4.68
CA ALA A 204 -19.33 13.46 3.37
C ALA A 204 -20.78 13.87 3.20
N LEU A 205 -21.61 13.80 4.24
CA LEU A 205 -22.98 14.29 4.25
C LEU A 205 -23.08 15.80 3.98
N GLU A 206 -22.11 16.58 4.41
CA GLU A 206 -22.03 18.03 4.15
C GLU A 206 -21.77 18.36 2.67
N LEU A 207 -21.16 17.45 1.91
CA LEU A 207 -20.80 17.64 0.50
C LEU A 207 -21.87 17.17 -0.48
N VAL A 208 -22.89 16.46 -0.02
CA VAL A 208 -23.91 15.80 -0.86
C VAL A 208 -24.80 16.72 -1.69
N PRO A 209 -25.20 17.93 -1.25
CA PRO A 209 -26.05 18.78 -2.07
C PRO A 209 -25.44 19.17 -3.42
N SER A 210 -24.12 19.29 -3.50
CA SER A 210 -23.42 19.73 -4.70
C SER A 210 -23.07 18.60 -5.69
N GLN A 211 -23.20 17.34 -5.29
CA GLN A 211 -22.85 16.19 -6.14
C GLN A 211 -24.02 15.61 -6.93
N ARG A 212 -25.23 16.11 -6.74
CA ARG A 212 -26.42 15.75 -7.54
C ARG A 212 -26.52 16.48 -8.87
N GLU A 213 -25.43 16.90 -9.46
CA GLU A 213 -25.44 17.43 -10.83
C GLU A 213 -25.82 16.29 -11.79
N GLU A 214 -26.75 16.61 -12.71
CA GLU A 214 -27.20 15.69 -13.75
C GLU A 214 -26.02 15.03 -14.46
N GLY A 215 -26.02 13.69 -14.49
CA GLY A 215 -25.01 12.88 -15.18
C GLY A 215 -23.92 12.30 -14.29
N LYS A 216 -23.85 12.58 -13.00
CA LYS A 216 -22.91 11.89 -12.11
C LYS A 216 -23.54 10.62 -11.54
N MET A 217 -22.84 9.50 -11.67
CA MET A 217 -23.26 8.23 -11.05
C MET A 217 -23.13 8.34 -9.53
N VAL A 218 -24.23 8.05 -8.84
CA VAL A 218 -24.29 7.96 -7.39
C VAL A 218 -24.22 6.49 -7.02
N PRO A 219 -23.42 6.08 -6.03
CA PRO A 219 -23.38 4.71 -5.56
C PRO A 219 -24.76 4.16 -5.25
N LYS A 220 -24.99 2.89 -5.58
CA LYS A 220 -26.29 2.21 -5.49
C LYS A 220 -26.97 2.30 -4.12
N TYR A 221 -26.18 2.33 -3.04
CA TYR A 221 -26.65 2.43 -1.65
C TYR A 221 -27.35 3.77 -1.32
N TYR A 222 -27.18 4.76 -2.16
CA TYR A 222 -27.74 6.10 -1.94
C TYR A 222 -28.96 6.39 -2.80
N ILE A 223 -29.28 5.46 -3.71
CA ILE A 223 -30.47 5.55 -4.55
C ILE A 223 -31.68 5.18 -3.68
N GLY A 224 -32.37 6.18 -3.16
CA GLY A 224 -33.58 5.99 -2.34
C GLY A 224 -33.43 6.40 -0.87
N ALA A 225 -32.27 6.74 -0.39
CA ALA A 225 -32.11 7.33 0.93
C ALA A 225 -32.66 8.78 0.95
N LYS A 226 -33.37 9.13 2.00
CA LYS A 226 -33.88 10.53 2.17
C LYS A 226 -32.74 11.54 2.30
N ASN A 227 -31.57 11.07 2.80
CA ASN A 227 -30.31 11.84 2.89
C ASN A 227 -29.21 10.98 2.30
N PRO A 228 -28.78 11.22 1.05
CA PRO A 228 -27.68 10.50 0.46
C PRO A 228 -26.38 10.85 1.21
N ILE A 229 -25.63 9.82 1.60
CA ILE A 229 -24.33 9.92 2.26
C ILE A 229 -23.30 9.91 1.14
N ALA A 230 -22.40 10.89 1.06
CA ALA A 230 -21.26 10.80 0.17
C ALA A 230 -20.22 9.87 0.82
N LEU A 231 -19.75 8.85 0.09
CA LEU A 231 -18.63 8.04 0.50
C LEU A 231 -17.36 8.85 0.38
N ASP A 232 -16.54 8.81 1.41
CA ASP A 232 -15.14 9.20 1.27
C ASP A 232 -14.43 8.13 0.44
N VAL A 233 -14.36 8.37 -0.86
CA VAL A 233 -13.73 7.42 -1.81
C VAL A 233 -12.24 7.24 -1.54
N GLU A 234 -11.60 8.18 -0.88
CA GLU A 234 -10.17 8.08 -0.50
C GLU A 234 -9.95 7.13 0.68
N PHE A 235 -11.00 6.71 1.36
CA PHE A 235 -10.92 5.65 2.37
C PHE A 235 -10.59 4.28 1.74
N PHE A 236 -11.05 4.02 0.51
CA PHE A 236 -10.88 2.75 -0.16
C PHE A 236 -9.60 2.75 -1.00
N GLY A 237 -8.73 1.80 -0.71
CA GLY A 237 -7.45 1.69 -1.39
C GLY A 237 -6.60 0.54 -0.89
N LEU A 238 -5.34 0.55 -1.31
CA LEU A 238 -4.33 -0.38 -0.84
C LEU A 238 -3.67 0.17 0.42
N THR A 239 -3.53 -0.67 1.42
CA THR A 239 -3.04 -0.24 2.75
C THR A 239 -2.04 -1.25 3.31
N ILE A 240 -0.98 -0.75 3.91
CA ILE A 240 -0.10 -1.50 4.80
C ILE A 240 -0.16 -0.90 6.20
N GLY A 241 -0.11 -1.79 7.19
CA GLY A 241 -0.21 -1.40 8.60
C GLY A 241 -1.64 -1.14 9.06
N GLY A 242 -1.77 -0.74 10.33
CA GLY A 242 -3.05 -0.46 10.97
C GLY A 242 -2.91 0.49 12.14
N LEU A 243 -4.01 1.17 12.48
CA LEU A 243 -4.06 2.13 13.59
C LEU A 243 -4.75 1.58 14.83
N GLU A 244 -5.14 0.30 14.82
CA GLU A 244 -5.78 -0.37 15.97
C GLU A 244 -4.81 -1.26 16.72
N LYS A 245 -3.91 -1.90 16.01
CA LYS A 245 -2.84 -2.74 16.57
C LYS A 245 -1.55 -2.54 15.79
N ARG A 246 -0.43 -2.76 16.46
CA ARG A 246 0.88 -2.72 15.80
C ARG A 246 0.98 -3.87 14.81
N SER A 247 0.88 -3.54 13.53
CA SER A 247 1.02 -4.47 12.42
C SER A 247 1.55 -3.71 11.21
N LEU A 248 2.20 -4.43 10.31
CA LEU A 248 2.56 -4.01 8.96
C LEU A 248 1.89 -4.92 7.92
N ASP A 249 0.83 -5.62 8.32
CA ASP A 249 0.06 -6.44 7.38
C ASP A 249 -0.56 -5.56 6.30
N ASP A 250 -0.73 -6.13 5.13
CA ASP A 250 -1.41 -5.50 4.01
C ASP A 250 -2.87 -5.95 3.93
N ASN A 251 -3.69 -5.17 3.23
CA ASN A 251 -5.11 -5.46 3.07
C ASN A 251 -5.45 -6.25 1.80
N TRP A 252 -4.44 -6.68 1.02
CA TRP A 252 -4.65 -7.43 -0.21
C TRP A 252 -4.17 -8.89 -0.15
N SER A 253 -3.31 -9.23 0.80
CA SER A 253 -2.83 -10.61 1.04
C SER A 253 -3.78 -11.41 1.93
N ASP A 254 -5.08 -11.21 1.80
CA ASP A 254 -6.05 -11.75 2.75
C ASP A 254 -5.96 -13.27 2.85
N LYS A 255 -5.46 -13.75 3.99
CA LYS A 255 -5.37 -15.17 4.35
C LYS A 255 -6.75 -15.82 4.59
N ARG A 256 -7.83 -15.07 4.38
CA ARG A 256 -9.22 -15.50 4.62
C ARG A 256 -9.95 -15.94 3.35
N ALA A 257 -9.30 -15.87 2.20
CA ALA A 257 -9.81 -16.39 0.94
C ALA A 257 -9.28 -17.81 0.69
N LYS A 258 -9.41 -18.69 1.70
CA LYS A 258 -9.26 -20.14 1.53
C LYS A 258 -10.36 -20.87 2.25
#